data_7ec1b2fe88ef7e7da093a4687bba12c7
#
_entry.id   7ec1b2fe88ef7e7da093a4687bba12c7
#
_cell.length_a   1.000
_cell.length_b   1.000
_cell.length_c   1.000
_cell.angle_alpha   90.00
_cell.angle_beta   90.00
_cell.angle_gamma   90.00
#
_symmetry.space_group_name_H-M   'P 1'
#
loop_
_entity.id
_entity.type
_entity.pdbx_description
1 polymer ?
#
loop_
_entity_poly.entity_id
_entity_poly.type
_entity_poly.pdbx_seq_one_letter_code
_entity_poly.pdbx_strand_id
1 'polypeptide(L)'
;MKVKVLGCYGGIAPGQGMTSFLVNDTVALDAGGLSFALSVDKQAMVKDVFISHAHLDHTCCLPFLIDNSFASPGFSLRIYGIHEVVTALSRHLFNGSLWPDFTSIPDDLTPVLKLVTLEPEKPVKVGNLKVRAIPVSHSVPTTGFIVDDGSGSLAFSSDTGPTSHFWDVVNATKNLKAVITEASFPNSEEDLARISGHLTPALLGQELQKLKRDVPVYIYGAKPRFVTRIKKEIAALKRKNVTMFVQGRTYTV
;
A
#
# COMPACT_ATOMS: atom_id res chain seq x y z
N MET A 1 -8.66 -1.92 -14.26
CA MET A 1 -8.94 -2.24 -12.83
C MET A 1 -9.44 -1.02 -12.11
N LYS A 2 -10.17 -1.17 -10.99
CA LYS A 2 -10.63 -0.04 -10.15
C LYS A 2 -9.78 0.04 -8.89
N VAL A 3 -9.36 1.25 -8.53
CA VAL A 3 -8.60 1.52 -7.30
C VAL A 3 -9.34 2.57 -6.48
N LYS A 4 -9.89 2.18 -5.33
CA LYS A 4 -10.51 3.08 -4.38
C LYS A 4 -9.50 3.51 -3.32
N VAL A 5 -9.36 4.81 -3.12
CA VAL A 5 -8.43 5.39 -2.13
C VAL A 5 -9.12 5.43 -0.77
N LEU A 6 -8.82 4.48 0.11
CA LEU A 6 -9.38 4.41 1.46
C LEU A 6 -8.64 5.37 2.40
N GLY A 7 -7.36 5.51 2.22
CA GLY A 7 -6.48 6.45 2.88
C GLY A 7 -5.23 6.67 2.04
N CYS A 8 -4.68 7.88 2.07
CA CYS A 8 -3.52 8.25 1.25
C CYS A 8 -2.56 9.21 1.94
N TYR A 9 -2.56 9.19 3.26
CA TYR A 9 -1.67 10.03 4.07
C TYR A 9 -0.69 9.17 4.87
N GLY A 10 0.52 9.66 5.08
CA GLY A 10 1.54 9.02 5.91
C GLY A 10 1.35 9.30 7.41
N GLY A 11 0.11 9.16 7.87
CA GLY A 11 -0.31 9.36 9.26
C GLY A 11 -1.81 9.61 9.34
N ILE A 12 -2.32 9.88 10.53
CA ILE A 12 -3.75 10.07 10.80
C ILE A 12 -4.02 11.48 11.34
N ALA A 13 -5.06 12.12 10.80
CA ALA A 13 -5.66 13.36 11.33
C ALA A 13 -7.15 13.41 10.91
N PRO A 14 -7.99 14.29 11.47
CA PRO A 14 -9.38 14.42 11.05
C PRO A 14 -9.51 14.58 9.53
N GLY A 15 -10.24 13.67 8.88
CA GLY A 15 -10.40 13.63 7.42
C GLY A 15 -9.18 13.13 6.62
N GLN A 16 -8.13 12.67 7.28
CA GLN A 16 -6.90 12.17 6.66
C GLN A 16 -6.60 10.75 7.18
N GLY A 17 -6.89 9.75 6.37
CA GLY A 17 -6.67 8.33 6.69
C GLY A 17 -5.33 7.83 6.19
N MET A 18 -4.74 6.92 6.98
CA MET A 18 -3.46 6.27 6.67
C MET A 18 -3.55 5.40 5.41
N THR A 19 -2.39 5.06 4.85
CA THR A 19 -2.23 4.37 3.56
C THR A 19 -3.07 3.10 3.45
N SER A 20 -4.00 3.09 2.49
CA SER A 20 -4.79 1.91 2.14
C SER A 20 -5.52 2.11 0.80
N PHE A 21 -5.35 1.18 -0.13
CA PHE A 21 -5.98 1.20 -1.45
C PHE A 21 -6.74 -0.10 -1.67
N LEU A 22 -7.99 0.00 -2.15
CA LEU A 22 -8.82 -1.18 -2.43
C LEU A 22 -8.92 -1.39 -3.93
N VAL A 23 -8.44 -2.54 -4.39
CA VAL A 23 -8.46 -2.95 -5.79
C VAL A 23 -9.65 -3.87 -6.02
N ASN A 24 -10.50 -3.53 -7.00
CA ASN A 24 -11.66 -4.30 -7.43
C ASN A 24 -12.54 -4.77 -6.24
N ASP A 25 -12.67 -3.93 -5.22
CA ASP A 25 -13.52 -4.09 -4.03
C ASP A 25 -13.18 -5.27 -3.09
N THR A 26 -12.17 -6.08 -3.39
CA THR A 26 -11.87 -7.32 -2.63
C THR A 26 -10.41 -7.49 -2.22
N VAL A 27 -9.47 -6.79 -2.86
CA VAL A 27 -8.04 -6.88 -2.58
C VAL A 27 -7.52 -5.55 -2.10
N ALA A 28 -6.89 -5.51 -0.92
CA ALA A 28 -6.30 -4.29 -0.40
C ALA A 28 -4.77 -4.28 -0.60
N LEU A 29 -4.22 -3.09 -0.93
CA LEU A 29 -2.81 -2.76 -0.84
C LEU A 29 -2.65 -1.86 0.38
N ASP A 30 -2.00 -2.37 1.39
CA ASP A 30 -1.91 -1.84 2.75
C ASP A 30 -3.28 -1.64 3.45
N ALA A 31 -3.26 -1.57 4.76
CA ALA A 31 -4.45 -1.56 5.61
C ALA A 31 -4.39 -0.52 6.74
N GLY A 32 -3.69 0.60 6.53
CA GLY A 32 -3.61 1.66 7.54
C GLY A 32 -4.96 2.33 7.81
N GLY A 33 -5.71 2.67 6.76
CA GLY A 33 -6.99 3.38 6.85
C GLY A 33 -8.23 2.54 6.57
N LEU A 34 -8.08 1.24 6.31
CA LEU A 34 -9.13 0.38 5.73
C LEU A 34 -10.41 0.38 6.56
N SER A 35 -10.33 0.03 7.85
CA SER A 35 -11.51 -0.14 8.71
C SER A 35 -12.19 1.19 9.07
N PHE A 36 -11.48 2.32 8.94
CA PHE A 36 -12.10 3.65 9.10
C PHE A 36 -12.89 4.10 7.86
N ALA A 37 -12.57 3.56 6.68
CA ALA A 37 -13.13 4.01 5.40
C ALA A 37 -14.21 3.08 4.85
N LEU A 38 -14.33 1.85 5.34
CA LEU A 38 -15.31 0.86 4.88
C LEU A 38 -16.34 0.53 5.96
N SER A 39 -17.62 0.40 5.57
CA SER A 39 -18.62 -0.21 6.43
C SER A 39 -18.26 -1.67 6.75
N VAL A 40 -18.78 -2.20 7.87
CA VAL A 40 -18.51 -3.58 8.32
C VAL A 40 -18.81 -4.59 7.19
N ASP A 41 -19.94 -4.47 6.51
CA ASP A 41 -20.29 -5.36 5.39
C ASP A 41 -19.25 -5.32 4.27
N LYS A 42 -18.69 -4.14 3.97
CA LYS A 42 -17.63 -4.01 2.96
C LYS A 42 -16.30 -4.52 3.44
N GLN A 43 -16.01 -4.43 4.74
CA GLN A 43 -14.82 -5.04 5.33
C GLN A 43 -14.85 -6.56 5.16
N ALA A 44 -15.99 -7.20 5.39
CA ALA A 44 -16.17 -8.64 5.22
C ALA A 44 -15.98 -9.13 3.77
N MET A 45 -16.05 -8.23 2.79
CA MET A 45 -15.76 -8.54 1.38
C MET A 45 -14.27 -8.57 1.06
N VAL A 46 -13.42 -7.96 1.88
CA VAL A 46 -11.97 -7.96 1.68
C VAL A 46 -11.42 -9.33 2.09
N LYS A 47 -10.88 -10.05 1.14
CA LYS A 47 -10.37 -11.42 1.34
C LYS A 47 -8.85 -11.52 1.28
N ASP A 48 -8.21 -10.53 0.70
CA ASP A 48 -6.78 -10.53 0.43
C ASP A 48 -6.20 -9.13 0.72
N VAL A 49 -5.16 -9.08 1.54
CA VAL A 49 -4.46 -7.84 1.88
C VAL A 49 -2.97 -8.03 1.62
N PHE A 50 -2.40 -7.22 0.76
CA PHE A 50 -0.96 -7.18 0.49
C PHE A 50 -0.34 -6.07 1.34
N ILE A 51 0.53 -6.44 2.25
CA ILE A 51 1.23 -5.52 3.15
C ILE A 51 2.64 -5.28 2.63
N SER A 52 2.93 -4.03 2.37
CA SER A 52 4.20 -3.57 1.85
C SER A 52 5.33 -3.67 2.87
N HIS A 53 5.06 -3.22 4.10
CA HIS A 53 5.95 -3.26 5.26
C HIS A 53 5.16 -3.15 6.58
N ALA A 54 5.83 -3.37 7.71
CA ALA A 54 5.16 -3.55 8.99
C ALA A 54 4.89 -2.26 9.79
N HIS A 55 5.11 -1.06 9.24
CA HIS A 55 4.77 0.17 9.95
C HIS A 55 3.26 0.29 10.21
N LEU A 56 2.89 0.91 11.34
CA LEU A 56 1.50 0.95 11.78
C LEU A 56 0.59 1.73 10.84
N ASP A 57 1.08 2.75 10.15
CA ASP A 57 0.30 3.51 9.16
C ASP A 57 0.00 2.69 7.87
N HIS A 58 0.50 1.45 7.79
CA HIS A 58 0.18 0.47 6.76
C HIS A 58 -0.56 -0.77 7.30
N THR A 59 -0.56 -1.00 8.62
CA THR A 59 -1.05 -2.27 9.21
C THR A 59 -2.11 -2.10 10.30
N CYS A 60 -2.33 -0.90 10.85
CA CYS A 60 -3.09 -0.73 12.09
C CYS A 60 -4.56 -1.16 12.01
N CYS A 61 -5.17 -1.20 10.82
CA CYS A 61 -6.54 -1.67 10.66
C CYS A 61 -6.68 -3.19 10.50
N LEU A 62 -5.59 -3.96 10.39
CA LEU A 62 -5.67 -5.41 10.24
C LEU A 62 -6.42 -6.10 11.39
N PRO A 63 -6.15 -5.79 12.67
CA PRO A 63 -6.87 -6.37 13.78
C PRO A 63 -8.39 -6.13 13.71
N PHE A 64 -8.77 -4.88 13.44
CA PHE A 64 -10.17 -4.46 13.37
C PHE A 64 -10.89 -5.00 12.14
N LEU A 65 -10.19 -5.16 11.02
CA LEU A 65 -10.75 -5.82 9.83
C LEU A 65 -11.19 -7.25 10.14
N ILE A 66 -10.35 -8.01 10.85
CA ILE A 66 -10.67 -9.39 11.22
C ILE A 66 -11.79 -9.39 12.27
N ASP A 67 -11.65 -8.59 13.33
CA ASP A 67 -12.60 -8.52 14.44
C ASP A 67 -14.02 -8.13 13.97
N ASN A 68 -14.12 -7.18 13.06
CA ASN A 68 -15.39 -6.78 12.46
C ASN A 68 -15.98 -7.81 11.50
N SER A 69 -15.19 -8.75 11.00
CA SER A 69 -15.58 -9.61 9.86
C SER A 69 -15.63 -11.10 10.19
N PHE A 70 -14.98 -11.56 11.28
CA PHE A 70 -14.80 -13.00 11.55
C PHE A 70 -16.12 -13.76 11.72
N ALA A 71 -17.19 -13.10 12.21
CA ALA A 71 -18.51 -13.70 12.34
C ALA A 71 -19.28 -13.81 11.01
N SER A 72 -18.77 -13.20 9.93
CA SER A 72 -19.42 -13.28 8.62
C SER A 72 -19.26 -14.69 8.02
N PRO A 73 -20.32 -15.30 7.47
CA PRO A 73 -20.26 -16.65 6.93
C PRO A 73 -19.13 -16.81 5.90
N GLY A 74 -18.25 -17.80 6.12
CA GLY A 74 -17.14 -18.11 5.23
C GLY A 74 -16.05 -17.04 5.14
N PHE A 75 -15.96 -16.17 6.15
CA PHE A 75 -14.86 -15.20 6.22
C PHE A 75 -13.53 -15.93 6.48
N SER A 76 -12.54 -15.63 5.68
CA SER A 76 -11.14 -15.99 5.90
C SER A 76 -10.30 -14.95 5.17
N LEU A 77 -9.41 -14.31 5.90
CA LEU A 77 -8.51 -13.28 5.39
C LEU A 77 -7.13 -13.88 5.10
N ARG A 78 -6.56 -13.55 3.95
CA ARG A 78 -5.17 -13.82 3.63
C ARG A 78 -4.39 -12.50 3.67
N ILE A 79 -3.35 -12.45 4.48
CA ILE A 79 -2.40 -11.34 4.51
C ILE A 79 -1.11 -11.79 3.86
N TYR A 80 -0.71 -11.09 2.81
CA TYR A 80 0.48 -11.35 2.03
C TYR A 80 1.56 -10.31 2.36
N GLY A 81 2.77 -10.76 2.59
CA GLY A 81 3.94 -9.92 2.80
C GLY A 81 5.23 -10.71 2.62
N ILE A 82 6.35 -10.05 2.49
CA ILE A 82 7.66 -10.73 2.54
C ILE A 82 7.88 -11.33 3.94
N HIS A 83 8.87 -12.20 4.07
CA HIS A 83 9.15 -12.94 5.32
C HIS A 83 9.21 -12.02 6.54
N GLU A 84 9.89 -10.89 6.43
CA GLU A 84 10.06 -9.93 7.52
C GLU A 84 8.73 -9.30 7.95
N VAL A 85 7.84 -9.01 7.00
CA VAL A 85 6.49 -8.49 7.27
C VAL A 85 5.64 -9.54 7.98
N VAL A 86 5.58 -10.76 7.44
CA VAL A 86 4.83 -11.87 8.04
C VAL A 86 5.32 -12.16 9.46
N THR A 87 6.64 -12.18 9.65
CA THR A 87 7.26 -12.39 10.96
C THR A 87 6.91 -11.26 11.95
N ALA A 88 6.94 -10.00 11.50
CA ALA A 88 6.59 -8.87 12.34
C ALA A 88 5.11 -8.92 12.77
N LEU A 89 4.19 -9.20 11.84
CA LEU A 89 2.76 -9.33 12.13
C LEU A 89 2.46 -10.47 13.12
N SER A 90 3.07 -11.65 12.92
CA SER A 90 2.90 -12.79 13.82
C SER A 90 3.48 -12.51 15.21
N ARG A 91 4.71 -11.99 15.29
CA ARG A 91 5.39 -11.80 16.58
C ARG A 91 4.87 -10.63 17.39
N HIS A 92 4.45 -9.54 16.72
CA HIS A 92 4.20 -8.27 17.38
C HIS A 92 2.75 -7.81 17.30
N LEU A 93 1.91 -8.39 16.46
CA LEU A 93 0.50 -8.01 16.33
C LEU A 93 -0.44 -9.16 16.71
N PHE A 94 -0.41 -10.26 15.96
CA PHE A 94 -1.29 -11.44 16.18
C PHE A 94 -0.60 -12.47 17.07
N ASN A 95 -0.28 -12.12 18.31
CA ASN A 95 0.59 -12.89 19.20
C ASN A 95 -0.08 -13.35 20.50
N GLY A 96 -1.42 -13.21 20.59
CA GLY A 96 -2.19 -13.55 21.79
C GLY A 96 -2.03 -12.57 22.95
N SER A 97 -1.13 -11.58 22.82
CA SER A 97 -0.88 -10.55 23.84
C SER A 97 -1.37 -9.18 23.39
N LEU A 98 -0.89 -8.68 22.24
CA LEU A 98 -1.37 -7.41 21.71
C LEU A 98 -2.74 -7.56 21.04
N TRP A 99 -2.92 -8.65 20.27
CA TRP A 99 -4.19 -9.03 19.65
C TRP A 99 -4.30 -10.56 19.56
N PRO A 100 -5.53 -11.15 19.53
CA PRO A 100 -5.71 -12.59 19.40
C PRO A 100 -4.92 -13.17 18.23
N ASP A 101 -4.41 -14.38 18.40
CA ASP A 101 -3.78 -15.12 17.31
C ASP A 101 -4.85 -15.76 16.43
N PHE A 102 -5.33 -15.02 15.47
CA PHE A 102 -6.34 -15.47 14.52
C PHE A 102 -5.84 -16.53 13.52
N THR A 103 -4.56 -16.87 13.55
CA THR A 103 -4.04 -17.97 12.73
C THR A 103 -4.38 -19.35 13.32
N SER A 104 -4.88 -19.39 14.57
CA SER A 104 -5.33 -20.60 15.27
C SER A 104 -6.81 -20.56 15.67
N ILE A 105 -7.59 -19.57 15.22
CA ILE A 105 -9.01 -19.40 15.54
C ILE A 105 -9.88 -19.59 14.29
N PRO A 106 -10.97 -20.40 14.33
CA PRO A 106 -11.45 -21.21 15.46
C PRO A 106 -10.58 -22.43 15.74
N ASP A 107 -9.83 -22.90 14.77
CA ASP A 107 -8.88 -24.01 14.85
C ASP A 107 -7.78 -23.87 13.77
N ASP A 108 -6.73 -24.68 13.90
CA ASP A 108 -5.56 -24.64 12.99
C ASP A 108 -5.87 -25.12 11.55
N LEU A 109 -6.98 -25.81 11.34
CA LEU A 109 -7.36 -26.32 10.01
C LEU A 109 -8.12 -25.30 9.19
N THR A 110 -8.96 -24.50 9.85
CA THR A 110 -9.82 -23.50 9.21
C THR A 110 -9.69 -22.10 9.84
N PRO A 111 -8.47 -21.57 9.98
CA PRO A 111 -8.27 -20.29 10.65
C PRO A 111 -8.90 -19.13 9.86
N VAL A 112 -9.37 -18.12 10.60
CA VAL A 112 -9.90 -16.89 9.99
C VAL A 112 -8.82 -16.01 9.40
N LEU A 113 -7.55 -16.21 9.79
CA LEU A 113 -6.39 -15.51 9.27
C LEU A 113 -5.35 -16.48 8.70
N LYS A 114 -4.87 -16.20 7.50
CA LYS A 114 -3.72 -16.89 6.92
C LYS A 114 -2.64 -15.85 6.58
N LEU A 115 -1.46 -16.02 7.15
CA LEU A 115 -0.27 -15.24 6.80
C LEU A 115 0.47 -15.96 5.65
N VAL A 116 0.67 -15.28 4.55
CA VAL A 116 1.26 -15.84 3.32
C VAL A 116 2.55 -15.11 2.99
N THR A 117 3.66 -15.82 3.03
CA THR A 117 4.97 -15.26 2.67
C THR A 117 5.10 -15.13 1.16
N LEU A 118 5.41 -13.92 0.71
CA LEU A 118 5.74 -13.62 -0.68
C LEU A 118 7.24 -13.83 -0.92
N GLU A 119 7.58 -14.44 -2.03
CA GLU A 119 8.92 -14.40 -2.57
C GLU A 119 9.03 -13.16 -3.47
N PRO A 120 9.99 -12.23 -3.21
CA PRO A 120 10.19 -11.07 -4.06
C PRO A 120 10.29 -11.45 -5.55
N GLU A 121 9.65 -10.66 -6.39
CA GLU A 121 9.59 -10.78 -7.86
C GLU A 121 8.84 -12.01 -8.39
N LYS A 122 8.43 -12.96 -7.55
CA LYS A 122 7.55 -14.04 -7.99
C LYS A 122 6.08 -13.61 -7.94
N PRO A 123 5.32 -13.75 -9.04
CA PRO A 123 3.92 -13.36 -9.05
C PRO A 123 3.06 -14.37 -8.28
N VAL A 124 2.12 -13.86 -7.49
CA VAL A 124 1.06 -14.62 -6.84
C VAL A 124 -0.28 -14.29 -7.51
N LYS A 125 -1.11 -15.31 -7.75
CA LYS A 125 -2.45 -15.15 -8.34
C LYS A 125 -3.49 -15.09 -7.23
N VAL A 126 -4.30 -14.03 -7.23
CA VAL A 126 -5.42 -13.81 -6.32
C VAL A 126 -6.65 -13.40 -7.13
N GLY A 127 -7.64 -14.30 -7.20
CA GLY A 127 -8.76 -14.10 -8.12
C GLY A 127 -8.29 -13.95 -9.56
N ASN A 128 -8.64 -12.84 -10.21
CA ASN A 128 -8.19 -12.48 -11.55
C ASN A 128 -6.92 -11.61 -11.56
N LEU A 129 -6.39 -11.26 -10.39
CA LEU A 129 -5.20 -10.44 -10.27
C LEU A 129 -3.93 -11.31 -10.18
N LYS A 130 -2.84 -10.80 -10.74
CA LYS A 130 -1.48 -11.25 -10.47
C LYS A 130 -0.74 -10.13 -9.75
N VAL A 131 -0.23 -10.41 -8.57
CA VAL A 131 0.50 -9.44 -7.74
C VAL A 131 1.94 -9.91 -7.58
N ARG A 132 2.88 -8.99 -7.79
CA ARG A 132 4.31 -9.24 -7.67
C ARG A 132 4.93 -8.20 -6.73
N ALA A 133 5.58 -8.65 -5.66
CA ALA A 133 6.29 -7.80 -4.70
C ALA A 133 7.65 -7.41 -5.27
N ILE A 134 7.97 -6.11 -5.25
CA ILE A 134 9.23 -5.54 -5.77
C ILE A 134 9.95 -4.84 -4.63
N PRO A 135 11.16 -5.24 -4.26
CA PRO A 135 11.92 -4.56 -3.21
C PRO A 135 12.15 -3.07 -3.52
N VAL A 136 12.01 -2.23 -2.51
CA VAL A 136 12.25 -0.79 -2.57
C VAL A 136 13.15 -0.34 -1.42
N SER A 137 13.58 0.93 -1.43
CA SER A 137 14.50 1.47 -0.44
C SER A 137 13.75 2.20 0.67
N HIS A 138 13.62 1.57 1.82
CA HIS A 138 12.99 2.17 3.00
C HIS A 138 13.76 1.85 4.28
N SER A 139 13.37 2.42 5.42
CA SER A 139 14.02 2.23 6.72
C SER A 139 13.87 0.81 7.29
N VAL A 140 12.89 0.05 6.80
CA VAL A 140 12.66 -1.37 7.11
C VAL A 140 12.48 -2.16 5.80
N PRO A 141 12.61 -3.51 5.81
CA PRO A 141 12.34 -4.32 4.63
C PRO A 141 10.94 -4.02 4.05
N THR A 142 10.90 -3.49 2.83
CA THR A 142 9.70 -2.96 2.20
C THR A 142 9.62 -3.41 0.74
N THR A 143 8.41 -3.66 0.28
CA THR A 143 8.13 -3.95 -1.13
C THR A 143 7.04 -3.03 -1.68
N GLY A 144 7.24 -2.56 -2.89
CA GLY A 144 6.16 -2.12 -3.75
C GLY A 144 5.46 -3.31 -4.41
N PHE A 145 4.41 -3.05 -5.18
CA PHE A 145 3.65 -4.10 -5.88
C PHE A 145 3.41 -3.74 -7.34
N ILE A 146 3.55 -4.72 -8.22
CA ILE A 146 2.96 -4.67 -9.57
C ILE A 146 1.69 -5.52 -9.53
N VAL A 147 0.55 -4.90 -9.81
CA VAL A 147 -0.77 -5.56 -9.86
C VAL A 147 -1.24 -5.59 -11.30
N ASP A 148 -1.56 -6.77 -11.82
CA ASP A 148 -1.99 -6.99 -13.20
C ASP A 148 -3.33 -7.73 -13.21
N ASP A 149 -4.32 -7.24 -13.97
CA ASP A 149 -5.64 -7.89 -14.13
C ASP A 149 -5.82 -8.56 -15.49
N GLY A 150 -4.73 -8.66 -16.27
CA GLY A 150 -4.72 -9.20 -17.62
C GLY A 150 -5.03 -8.15 -18.70
N SER A 151 -5.72 -7.05 -18.37
CA SER A 151 -5.98 -5.94 -19.29
C SER A 151 -5.03 -4.76 -19.09
N GLY A 152 -4.50 -4.60 -17.88
CA GLY A 152 -3.57 -3.54 -17.53
C GLY A 152 -2.85 -3.81 -16.22
N SER A 153 -1.73 -3.13 -16.03
CA SER A 153 -0.91 -3.22 -14.84
C SER A 153 -0.85 -1.88 -14.10
N LEU A 154 -0.90 -1.95 -12.78
CA LEU A 154 -0.68 -0.86 -11.84
C LEU A 154 0.63 -1.10 -11.10
N ALA A 155 1.48 -0.07 -10.98
CA ALA A 155 2.65 -0.10 -10.12
C ALA A 155 2.39 0.74 -8.85
N PHE A 156 2.62 0.17 -7.69
CA PHE A 156 2.55 0.82 -6.39
C PHE A 156 3.92 0.72 -5.72
N SER A 157 4.59 1.86 -5.47
CA SER A 157 5.95 1.85 -4.92
C SER A 157 5.99 1.48 -3.44
N SER A 158 4.90 1.66 -2.71
CA SER A 158 4.93 1.78 -1.25
C SER A 158 5.83 2.94 -0.80
N ASP A 159 6.12 3.00 0.51
CA ASP A 159 7.04 3.99 1.07
C ASP A 159 8.45 3.67 0.61
N THR A 160 9.14 4.68 0.08
CA THR A 160 10.48 4.48 -0.50
C THR A 160 11.28 5.79 -0.54
N GLY A 161 12.55 5.68 -0.28
CA GLY A 161 13.53 6.67 -0.71
C GLY A 161 13.90 6.48 -2.20
N PRO A 162 14.94 7.15 -2.70
CA PRO A 162 15.42 6.95 -4.06
C PRO A 162 15.75 5.49 -4.34
N THR A 163 15.20 4.95 -5.45
CA THR A 163 15.37 3.55 -5.86
C THR A 163 15.53 3.46 -7.38
N SER A 164 16.32 2.51 -7.88
CA SER A 164 16.46 2.29 -9.32
C SER A 164 15.74 1.01 -9.75
N HIS A 165 15.88 -0.06 -8.96
CA HIS A 165 15.31 -1.36 -9.29
C HIS A 165 13.79 -1.32 -9.53
N PHE A 166 13.04 -0.62 -8.66
CA PHE A 166 11.60 -0.46 -8.85
C PHE A 166 11.25 0.15 -10.21
N TRP A 167 11.96 1.23 -10.63
CA TRP A 167 11.71 1.89 -11.91
C TRP A 167 12.12 1.03 -13.11
N ASP A 168 13.15 0.21 -12.98
CA ASP A 168 13.53 -0.74 -14.04
C ASP A 168 12.41 -1.78 -14.25
N VAL A 169 11.84 -2.31 -13.16
CA VAL A 169 10.71 -3.24 -13.22
C VAL A 169 9.46 -2.55 -13.77
N VAL A 170 9.16 -1.31 -13.34
CA VAL A 170 8.03 -0.52 -13.83
C VAL A 170 8.14 -0.28 -15.34
N ASN A 171 9.33 0.07 -15.84
CA ASN A 171 9.57 0.30 -17.26
C ASN A 171 9.45 -0.99 -18.10
N ALA A 172 9.81 -2.13 -17.54
CA ALA A 172 9.68 -3.44 -18.18
C ALA A 172 8.25 -4.00 -18.10
N THR A 173 7.37 -3.44 -17.27
CA THR A 173 6.00 -3.92 -17.07
C THR A 173 5.15 -3.67 -18.32
N LYS A 174 4.55 -4.74 -18.84
CA LYS A 174 3.64 -4.67 -20.00
C LYS A 174 2.32 -4.01 -19.58
N ASN A 175 1.72 -3.27 -20.52
CA ASN A 175 0.40 -2.63 -20.35
C ASN A 175 0.29 -1.80 -19.06
N LEU A 176 1.37 -1.16 -18.62
CA LEU A 176 1.34 -0.25 -17.48
C LEU A 176 0.32 0.86 -17.74
N LYS A 177 -0.61 1.05 -16.81
CA LYS A 177 -1.70 2.05 -16.89
C LYS A 177 -1.51 3.21 -15.93
N ALA A 178 -0.89 2.97 -14.78
CA ALA A 178 -0.63 4.01 -13.79
C ALA A 178 0.49 3.61 -12.84
N VAL A 179 1.06 4.62 -12.18
CA VAL A 179 1.98 4.46 -11.06
C VAL A 179 1.40 5.17 -9.84
N ILE A 180 1.46 4.52 -8.68
CA ILE A 180 1.20 5.11 -7.37
C ILE A 180 2.54 5.17 -6.64
N THR A 181 2.94 6.37 -6.20
CA THR A 181 4.20 6.58 -5.48
C THR A 181 4.04 7.68 -4.43
N GLU A 182 5.02 7.85 -3.57
CA GLU A 182 4.91 8.73 -2.41
C GLU A 182 5.59 10.09 -2.58
N ALA A 183 5.18 11.06 -1.73
CA ALA A 183 5.95 12.22 -1.31
C ALA A 183 5.53 12.57 0.10
N SER A 184 6.32 12.15 1.10
CA SER A 184 5.91 12.17 2.51
C SER A 184 6.33 13.45 3.23
N PHE A 185 7.43 14.08 2.82
CA PHE A 185 7.98 15.29 3.43
C PHE A 185 8.13 16.44 2.43
N PRO A 186 8.05 17.71 2.87
CA PRO A 186 8.34 18.85 2.00
C PRO A 186 9.84 18.94 1.70
N ASN A 187 10.21 19.68 0.66
CA ASN A 187 11.60 19.84 0.22
C ASN A 187 12.52 20.40 1.33
N SER A 188 11.98 21.17 2.29
CA SER A 188 12.77 21.68 3.43
C SER A 188 13.16 20.59 4.43
N GLU A 189 12.56 19.43 4.38
CA GLU A 189 12.81 18.30 5.27
C GLU A 189 13.53 17.14 4.52
N GLU A 190 14.34 17.47 3.51
CA GLU A 190 15.00 16.47 2.67
C GLU A 190 15.92 15.54 3.47
N ASP A 191 16.67 16.06 4.44
CA ASP A 191 17.53 15.25 5.30
C ASP A 191 16.72 14.21 6.10
N LEU A 192 15.59 14.65 6.67
CA LEU A 192 14.68 13.76 7.39
C LEU A 192 14.07 12.70 6.43
N ALA A 193 13.66 13.12 5.25
CA ALA A 193 13.12 12.20 4.24
C ALA A 193 14.15 11.12 3.86
N ARG A 194 15.41 11.50 3.65
CA ARG A 194 16.49 10.56 3.32
C ARG A 194 16.77 9.56 4.46
N ILE A 195 16.88 10.05 5.70
CA ILE A 195 17.14 9.20 6.87
C ILE A 195 15.99 8.22 7.12
N SER A 196 14.75 8.66 6.92
CA SER A 196 13.56 7.82 7.13
C SER A 196 13.17 6.98 5.90
N GLY A 197 13.91 7.08 4.79
CA GLY A 197 13.65 6.32 3.57
C GLY A 197 12.38 6.76 2.84
N HIS A 198 12.17 8.06 2.72
CA HIS A 198 11.04 8.68 2.04
C HIS A 198 11.47 9.67 0.94
N LEU A 199 10.50 10.14 0.16
CA LEU A 199 10.70 11.15 -0.86
C LEU A 199 10.15 12.52 -0.42
N THR A 200 10.84 13.57 -0.90
CA THR A 200 10.28 14.91 -1.02
C THR A 200 9.80 15.14 -2.46
N PRO A 201 9.00 16.17 -2.76
CA PRO A 201 8.67 16.52 -4.13
C PRO A 201 9.89 16.71 -5.04
N ALA A 202 11.00 17.27 -4.56
CA ALA A 202 12.23 17.41 -5.35
C ALA A 202 12.86 16.04 -5.66
N LEU A 203 12.99 15.16 -4.65
CA LEU A 203 13.47 13.79 -4.84
C LEU A 203 12.56 12.99 -5.77
N LEU A 204 11.23 13.10 -5.58
CA LEU A 204 10.25 12.50 -6.49
C LEU A 204 10.46 12.99 -7.93
N GLY A 205 10.70 14.29 -8.12
CA GLY A 205 11.00 14.85 -9.44
C GLY A 205 12.20 14.19 -10.12
N GLN A 206 13.24 13.84 -9.34
CA GLN A 206 14.41 13.10 -9.81
C GLN A 206 14.06 11.63 -10.12
N GLU A 207 13.31 10.97 -9.22
CA GLU A 207 12.86 9.59 -9.43
C GLU A 207 12.00 9.44 -10.68
N LEU A 208 11.09 10.38 -10.93
CA LEU A 208 10.24 10.40 -12.13
C LEU A 208 11.00 10.63 -13.45
N GLN A 209 12.27 11.02 -13.42
CA GLN A 209 13.12 11.03 -14.64
C GLN A 209 13.46 9.61 -15.09
N LYS A 210 13.44 8.64 -14.19
CA LYS A 210 13.68 7.22 -14.49
C LYS A 210 12.49 6.55 -15.18
N LEU A 211 11.26 7.10 -15.03
CA LEU A 211 10.05 6.57 -15.67
C LEU A 211 10.05 6.89 -17.17
N LYS A 212 10.12 5.83 -17.99
CA LYS A 212 10.15 5.90 -19.48
C LYS A 212 8.75 5.75 -20.10
N ARG A 213 7.70 5.83 -19.30
CA ARG A 213 6.29 5.65 -19.72
C ARG A 213 5.50 6.93 -19.49
N ASP A 214 4.68 7.30 -20.45
CA ASP A 214 3.72 8.39 -20.28
C ASP A 214 2.39 7.84 -19.76
N VAL A 215 2.33 7.68 -18.44
CA VAL A 215 1.16 7.17 -17.72
C VAL A 215 0.84 8.10 -16.54
N PRO A 216 -0.41 8.12 -16.05
CA PRO A 216 -0.75 8.83 -14.82
C PRO A 216 0.11 8.37 -13.64
N VAL A 217 0.58 9.33 -12.86
CA VAL A 217 1.32 9.11 -11.61
C VAL A 217 0.52 9.73 -10.47
N TYR A 218 0.10 8.91 -9.54
CA TYR A 218 -0.68 9.32 -8.38
C TYR A 218 0.20 9.36 -7.14
N ILE A 219 0.17 10.50 -6.44
CA ILE A 219 1.01 10.74 -5.27
C ILE A 219 0.18 10.57 -4.00
N TYR A 220 0.75 9.86 -3.02
CA TYR A 220 0.20 9.67 -1.68
C TYR A 220 1.27 9.89 -0.60
N GLY A 221 0.96 9.59 0.66
CA GLY A 221 1.93 9.49 1.76
C GLY A 221 2.25 10.82 2.45
N ALA A 222 1.72 11.95 1.97
CA ALA A 222 1.99 13.23 2.60
C ALA A 222 1.67 13.21 4.09
N LYS A 223 2.66 13.50 4.95
CA LYS A 223 2.45 13.59 6.41
C LYS A 223 1.45 14.70 6.69
N PRO A 224 0.45 14.50 7.57
CA PRO A 224 -0.68 15.41 7.81
C PRO A 224 -0.31 16.88 7.98
N ARG A 225 0.74 17.16 8.74
CA ARG A 225 1.26 18.50 8.99
C ARG A 225 1.71 19.24 7.72
N PHE A 226 2.15 18.51 6.69
CA PHE A 226 2.83 19.06 5.53
C PHE A 226 2.02 19.02 4.23
N VAL A 227 0.79 18.51 4.26
CA VAL A 227 -0.05 18.27 3.06
C VAL A 227 -0.13 19.49 2.14
N THR A 228 -0.46 20.67 2.70
CA THR A 228 -0.61 21.90 1.90
C THR A 228 0.69 22.30 1.21
N ARG A 229 1.82 22.16 1.90
CA ARG A 229 3.13 22.49 1.36
C ARG A 229 3.55 21.50 0.28
N ILE A 230 3.44 20.21 0.55
CA ILE A 230 3.75 19.14 -0.41
C ILE A 230 2.90 19.30 -1.67
N LYS A 231 1.60 19.57 -1.53
CA LYS A 231 0.71 19.82 -2.67
C LYS A 231 1.19 20.97 -3.55
N LYS A 232 1.64 22.08 -2.95
CA LYS A 232 2.20 23.23 -3.67
C LYS A 232 3.50 22.87 -4.38
N GLU A 233 4.38 22.12 -3.71
CA GLU A 233 5.67 21.70 -4.27
C GLU A 233 5.52 20.66 -5.40
N ILE A 234 4.56 19.71 -5.28
CA ILE A 234 4.19 18.78 -6.37
C ILE A 234 3.67 19.57 -7.60
N ALA A 235 2.80 20.55 -7.39
CA ALA A 235 2.31 21.39 -8.49
C ALA A 235 3.45 22.16 -9.18
N ALA A 236 4.48 22.55 -8.44
CA ALA A 236 5.66 23.23 -8.98
C ALA A 236 6.54 22.34 -9.88
N LEU A 237 6.39 21.01 -9.83
CA LEU A 237 7.07 20.09 -10.78
C LEU A 237 6.58 20.27 -12.23
N LYS A 238 5.41 20.90 -12.43
CA LYS A 238 4.79 21.18 -13.76
C LYS A 238 4.66 19.94 -14.64
N ARG A 239 4.49 18.75 -14.06
CA ARG A 239 4.26 17.49 -14.78
C ARG A 239 2.75 17.24 -14.89
N LYS A 240 2.20 17.26 -16.10
CA LYS A 240 0.74 17.13 -16.36
C LYS A 240 0.16 15.77 -15.94
N ASN A 241 0.99 14.73 -15.95
CA ASN A 241 0.59 13.37 -15.60
C ASN A 241 0.75 13.04 -14.09
N VAL A 242 1.18 13.99 -13.25
CA VAL A 242 1.39 13.83 -11.80
C VAL A 242 0.26 14.50 -11.03
N THR A 243 -0.44 13.74 -10.19
CA THR A 243 -1.59 14.22 -9.40
C THR A 243 -1.58 13.59 -8.01
N MET A 244 -1.87 14.37 -6.98
CA MET A 244 -2.10 13.81 -5.64
C MET A 244 -3.42 13.04 -5.60
N PHE A 245 -3.42 11.88 -4.94
CA PHE A 245 -4.66 11.15 -4.67
C PHE A 245 -5.63 11.95 -3.80
N VAL A 246 -6.90 11.68 -4.01
CA VAL A 246 -7.99 12.22 -3.18
C VAL A 246 -8.65 11.06 -2.45
N GLN A 247 -8.59 11.07 -1.12
CA GLN A 247 -9.22 10.07 -0.27
C GLN A 247 -10.73 9.96 -0.56
N GLY A 248 -11.25 8.75 -0.54
CA GLY A 248 -12.65 8.41 -0.85
C GLY A 248 -12.94 8.26 -2.34
N ARG A 249 -12.04 8.71 -3.23
CA ARG A 249 -12.23 8.64 -4.69
C ARG A 249 -11.87 7.26 -5.23
N THR A 250 -12.56 6.86 -6.32
CA THR A 250 -12.22 5.67 -7.12
C THR A 250 -11.63 6.11 -8.46
N TYR A 251 -10.54 5.48 -8.83
CA TYR A 251 -9.83 5.69 -10.09
C TYR A 251 -9.91 4.42 -10.93
N THR A 252 -10.13 4.57 -12.23
CA THR A 252 -10.04 3.47 -13.20
C THR A 252 -8.67 3.52 -13.86
N VAL A 253 -7.93 2.44 -13.80
CA VAL A 253 -6.58 2.28 -14.32
C VAL A 253 -6.48 1.06 -15.22
#